data_76489b878722b209bbbcae5d13628fde
#
_entry.id   76489b878722b209bbbcae5d13628fde
#
_cell.length_a   1.000
_cell.length_b   1.000
_cell.length_c   1.000
_cell.angle_alpha   90.00
_cell.angle_beta   90.00
_cell.angle_gamma   90.00
#
_symmetry.space_group_name_H-M   'P 1'
#
loop_
_entity.id
_entity.type
_entity.pdbx_description
1 polymer ?
#
loop_
_entity_poly.entity_id
_entity_poly.type
_entity_poly.pdbx_seq_one_letter_code
_entity_poly.pdbx_strand_id
1 'polypeptide(L)'
;ALPPPNATGQLHVGHAVMLVLKDIFIRWQRMFGPETLWLPGTDHAAIATENVVLQQIKDKEGISDPRSELGRDEVLRRIAEYVKNSQGAIRNQIKALGSSCDWSRERYTMDPQLNRCVNETFKRMYEDGLIFRGPRIVNWDPLLKTNVSDDEVERKDTNSPFFTFQYGPFHIGTVRPETKFGDKYVVMHPGDQRYYQYKHGETFECEWINGKITATIIKDDVVDPEFGTGVMTITPWHDHVDFGIAERHGLEKEPIID
;
A
#
# COMPACT_ATOMS: atom_id res chain seq x y z
N ALA A 1 -21.07 9.55 -12.50
CA ALA A 1 -21.22 8.20 -11.92
C ALA A 1 -21.49 8.30 -10.42
N LEU A 2 -22.17 7.30 -9.86
CA LEU A 2 -22.24 7.10 -8.43
C LEU A 2 -20.87 6.55 -7.97
N PRO A 3 -20.22 7.10 -6.90
CA PRO A 3 -19.14 6.38 -6.25
C PRO A 3 -19.68 5.02 -5.79
N PRO A 4 -19.14 3.92 -6.31
CA PRO A 4 -19.74 2.62 -6.09
C PRO A 4 -19.52 2.18 -4.64
N PRO A 5 -20.57 1.91 -3.86
CA PRO A 5 -20.40 1.40 -2.51
C PRO A 5 -19.81 -0.01 -2.55
N ASN A 6 -18.98 -0.30 -1.55
CA ASN A 6 -18.36 -1.61 -1.37
C ASN A 6 -19.41 -2.69 -1.12
N ALA A 7 -19.29 -3.84 -1.81
CA ALA A 7 -20.19 -4.98 -1.63
C ALA A 7 -19.88 -5.78 -0.34
N THR A 8 -19.58 -5.06 0.75
CA THR A 8 -19.22 -5.64 2.07
C THR A 8 -20.40 -5.73 3.05
N GLY A 9 -21.60 -5.29 2.64
CA GLY A 9 -22.79 -5.33 3.50
C GLY A 9 -23.86 -4.34 3.09
N GLN A 10 -24.54 -3.79 4.10
CA GLN A 10 -25.62 -2.82 3.92
C GLN A 10 -25.08 -1.38 3.91
N LEU A 11 -25.84 -0.48 3.26
CA LEU A 11 -25.57 0.95 3.31
C LEU A 11 -25.88 1.53 4.69
N HIS A 12 -25.17 2.55 5.08
CA HIS A 12 -25.40 3.32 6.31
C HIS A 12 -25.78 4.78 5.98
N VAL A 13 -26.09 5.58 7.00
CA VAL A 13 -26.56 6.96 6.86
C VAL A 13 -25.63 7.84 6.03
N GLY A 14 -24.30 7.65 6.13
CA GLY A 14 -23.32 8.37 5.30
C GLY A 14 -23.53 8.13 3.81
N HIS A 15 -23.83 6.90 3.41
CA HIS A 15 -24.19 6.59 2.01
C HIS A 15 -25.51 7.27 1.61
N ALA A 16 -26.49 7.30 2.51
CA ALA A 16 -27.77 7.95 2.21
C ALA A 16 -27.60 9.45 1.96
N VAL A 17 -26.80 10.15 2.76
CA VAL A 17 -26.48 11.58 2.56
C VAL A 17 -25.83 11.81 1.19
N MET A 18 -24.83 11.01 0.85
CA MET A 18 -24.16 11.10 -0.46
C MET A 18 -25.13 10.88 -1.63
N LEU A 19 -25.99 9.87 -1.53
CA LEU A 19 -26.99 9.53 -2.55
C LEU A 19 -28.00 10.66 -2.73
N VAL A 20 -28.56 11.17 -1.62
CA VAL A 20 -29.58 12.25 -1.65
C VAL A 20 -28.99 13.53 -2.24
N LEU A 21 -27.81 13.95 -1.82
CA LEU A 21 -27.17 15.17 -2.36
C LEU A 21 -26.95 15.04 -3.87
N LYS A 22 -26.46 13.90 -4.34
CA LYS A 22 -26.26 13.67 -5.78
C LYS A 22 -27.56 13.59 -6.56
N ASP A 23 -28.59 12.97 -6.00
CA ASP A 23 -29.89 12.88 -6.64
C ASP A 23 -30.53 14.28 -6.81
N ILE A 24 -30.37 15.17 -5.83
CA ILE A 24 -30.81 16.57 -5.93
C ILE A 24 -30.11 17.23 -7.12
N PHE A 25 -28.79 17.16 -7.24
CA PHE A 25 -28.06 17.76 -8.37
C PHE A 25 -28.46 17.17 -9.71
N ILE A 26 -28.65 15.86 -9.81
CA ILE A 26 -29.06 15.18 -11.04
C ILE A 26 -30.46 15.61 -11.47
N ARG A 27 -31.41 15.65 -10.52
CA ARG A 27 -32.79 16.09 -10.79
C ARG A 27 -32.82 17.57 -11.17
N TRP A 28 -32.06 18.40 -10.46
CA TRP A 28 -31.92 19.82 -10.77
C TRP A 28 -31.41 20.03 -12.17
N GLN A 29 -30.35 19.37 -12.59
CA GLN A 29 -29.81 19.46 -13.95
C GLN A 29 -30.85 19.03 -15.02
N ARG A 30 -31.57 17.94 -14.79
CA ARG A 30 -32.62 17.48 -15.71
C ARG A 30 -33.75 18.51 -15.88
N MET A 31 -34.04 19.31 -14.86
CA MET A 31 -35.03 20.38 -14.93
C MET A 31 -34.58 21.54 -15.84
N PHE A 32 -33.29 21.73 -16.03
CA PHE A 32 -32.74 22.74 -16.95
C PHE A 32 -32.57 22.27 -18.39
N GLY A 33 -32.95 21.05 -18.71
CA GLY A 33 -32.96 20.51 -20.06
C GLY A 33 -31.77 19.66 -20.50
N PRO A 34 -30.57 19.69 -19.90
CA PRO A 34 -29.49 18.79 -20.29
C PRO A 34 -29.84 17.32 -20.07
N GLU A 35 -29.47 16.47 -21.02
CA GLU A 35 -29.51 15.01 -20.79
C GLU A 35 -28.50 14.65 -19.69
N THR A 36 -29.01 14.11 -18.60
CA THR A 36 -28.18 13.81 -17.43
C THR A 36 -28.31 12.35 -17.04
N LEU A 37 -27.21 11.61 -17.21
CA LEU A 37 -27.09 10.20 -16.87
C LEU A 37 -26.49 10.03 -15.48
N TRP A 38 -27.15 9.24 -14.63
CA TRP A 38 -26.63 8.81 -13.34
C TRP A 38 -26.50 7.30 -13.29
N LEU A 39 -25.27 6.79 -13.43
CA LEU A 39 -24.96 5.35 -13.44
C LEU A 39 -24.86 4.84 -12.01
N PRO A 40 -25.65 3.84 -11.61
CA PRO A 40 -25.47 3.09 -10.38
C PRO A 40 -24.39 2.02 -10.54
N GLY A 41 -23.78 1.62 -9.43
CA GLY A 41 -22.82 0.54 -9.41
C GLY A 41 -22.42 0.12 -8.01
N THR A 42 -21.67 -0.98 -7.92
CA THR A 42 -21.07 -1.50 -6.69
C THR A 42 -19.60 -1.83 -6.90
N ASP A 43 -18.82 -1.70 -5.84
CA ASP A 43 -17.42 -2.08 -5.83
C ASP A 43 -17.23 -3.46 -5.19
N HIS A 44 -16.29 -4.23 -5.73
CA HIS A 44 -15.95 -5.56 -5.19
C HIS A 44 -15.16 -5.48 -3.88
N ALA A 45 -14.47 -4.36 -3.62
CA ALA A 45 -13.71 -4.08 -2.39
C ALA A 45 -12.73 -5.20 -1.96
N ALA A 46 -12.33 -6.05 -2.90
CA ALA A 46 -11.32 -7.11 -2.80
C ALA A 46 -11.05 -7.65 -1.37
N ILE A 47 -9.95 -7.18 -0.75
CA ILE A 47 -9.48 -7.62 0.57
C ILE A 47 -10.54 -7.44 1.65
N ALA A 48 -11.25 -6.31 1.67
CA ALA A 48 -12.27 -6.04 2.68
C ALA A 48 -13.43 -7.04 2.60
N THR A 49 -13.91 -7.35 1.39
CA THR A 49 -14.96 -8.34 1.18
C THR A 49 -14.51 -9.76 1.54
N GLU A 50 -13.30 -10.13 1.15
CA GLU A 50 -12.71 -11.43 1.49
C GLU A 50 -12.60 -11.58 2.99
N ASN A 51 -12.07 -10.58 3.72
CA ASN A 51 -11.94 -10.64 5.17
C ASN A 51 -13.27 -10.82 5.88
N VAL A 52 -14.33 -10.13 5.44
CA VAL A 52 -15.67 -10.32 6.00
C VAL A 52 -16.15 -11.77 5.82
N VAL A 53 -15.94 -12.35 4.64
CA VAL A 53 -16.35 -13.74 4.37
C VAL A 53 -15.52 -14.73 5.16
N LEU A 54 -14.19 -14.57 5.21
CA LEU A 54 -13.31 -15.44 5.99
C LEU A 54 -13.66 -15.39 7.48
N GLN A 55 -13.95 -14.19 8.02
CA GLN A 55 -14.38 -14.06 9.41
C GLN A 55 -15.71 -14.76 9.68
N GLN A 56 -16.68 -14.62 8.76
CA GLN A 56 -17.96 -15.33 8.87
C GLN A 56 -17.80 -16.84 8.87
N ILE A 57 -16.87 -17.38 8.08
CA ILE A 57 -16.58 -18.81 8.03
C ILE A 57 -15.98 -19.26 9.39
N LYS A 58 -15.02 -18.51 9.91
CA LYS A 58 -14.42 -18.77 11.24
C LYS A 58 -15.48 -18.79 12.34
N ASP A 59 -16.34 -17.78 12.38
CA ASP A 59 -17.32 -17.61 13.44
C ASP A 59 -18.44 -18.65 13.39
N LYS A 60 -18.88 -19.05 12.19
CA LYS A 60 -20.03 -19.96 12.01
C LYS A 60 -19.65 -21.43 11.96
N GLU A 61 -18.49 -21.74 11.38
CA GLU A 61 -18.07 -23.12 11.10
C GLU A 61 -16.88 -23.56 11.96
N GLY A 62 -16.25 -22.63 12.70
CA GLY A 62 -15.11 -22.94 13.57
C GLY A 62 -13.81 -23.24 12.80
N ILE A 63 -13.75 -22.93 11.51
CA ILE A 63 -12.59 -23.16 10.65
C ILE A 63 -11.55 -22.08 10.94
N SER A 64 -10.36 -22.45 11.38
CA SER A 64 -9.33 -21.50 11.80
C SER A 64 -8.60 -20.83 10.63
N ASP A 65 -8.29 -21.59 9.58
CA ASP A 65 -7.68 -21.10 8.34
C ASP A 65 -8.53 -21.53 7.11
N PRO A 66 -9.59 -20.76 6.78
CA PRO A 66 -10.47 -21.14 5.68
C PRO A 66 -9.77 -21.26 4.32
N ARG A 67 -8.69 -20.49 4.09
CA ARG A 67 -7.95 -20.56 2.81
C ARG A 67 -7.26 -21.91 2.64
N SER A 68 -6.62 -22.40 3.69
CA SER A 68 -5.91 -23.67 3.66
C SER A 68 -6.85 -24.87 3.76
N GLU A 69 -7.90 -24.77 4.60
CA GLU A 69 -8.80 -25.90 4.88
C GLU A 69 -9.86 -26.13 3.78
N LEU A 70 -10.43 -25.06 3.21
CA LEU A 70 -11.44 -25.15 2.16
C LEU A 70 -10.87 -25.10 0.75
N GLY A 71 -9.67 -24.54 0.60
CA GLY A 71 -9.06 -24.28 -0.69
C GLY A 71 -9.62 -23.05 -1.41
N ARG A 72 -8.89 -22.60 -2.43
CA ARG A 72 -9.16 -21.35 -3.15
C ARG A 72 -10.56 -21.31 -3.79
N ASP A 73 -10.96 -22.39 -4.47
CA ASP A 73 -12.17 -22.38 -5.27
C ASP A 73 -13.43 -22.26 -4.41
N GLU A 74 -13.48 -22.95 -3.28
CA GLU A 74 -14.60 -22.87 -2.35
C GLU A 74 -14.67 -21.49 -1.67
N VAL A 75 -13.54 -20.92 -1.29
CA VAL A 75 -13.50 -19.55 -0.72
C VAL A 75 -14.01 -18.55 -1.76
N LEU A 76 -13.56 -18.62 -3.01
CA LEU A 76 -14.03 -17.73 -4.09
C LEU A 76 -15.52 -17.89 -4.36
N ARG A 77 -16.02 -19.10 -4.33
CA ARG A 77 -17.47 -19.38 -4.49
C ARG A 77 -18.30 -18.69 -3.41
N ARG A 78 -17.86 -18.78 -2.15
CA ARG A 78 -18.53 -18.15 -1.00
C ARG A 78 -18.45 -16.62 -1.06
N ILE A 79 -17.32 -16.07 -1.48
CA ILE A 79 -17.18 -14.64 -1.72
C ILE A 79 -18.16 -14.18 -2.80
N ALA A 80 -18.25 -14.87 -3.91
CA ALA A 80 -19.16 -14.53 -5.00
C ALA A 80 -20.64 -14.55 -4.56
N GLU A 81 -21.03 -15.53 -3.75
CA GLU A 81 -22.39 -15.61 -3.18
C GLU A 81 -22.67 -14.45 -2.22
N TYR A 82 -21.72 -14.14 -1.32
CA TYR A 82 -21.80 -13.01 -0.41
C TYR A 82 -21.96 -11.68 -1.14
N VAL A 83 -21.11 -11.44 -2.15
CA VAL A 83 -21.16 -10.24 -3.00
C VAL A 83 -22.52 -10.09 -3.67
N LYS A 84 -23.04 -11.17 -4.27
CA LYS A 84 -24.35 -11.17 -4.93
C LYS A 84 -25.48 -10.75 -3.98
N ASN A 85 -25.44 -11.24 -2.75
CA ASN A 85 -26.42 -10.92 -1.73
C ASN A 85 -26.30 -9.45 -1.27
N SER A 86 -25.06 -8.98 -1.04
CA SER A 86 -24.76 -7.58 -0.67
C SER A 86 -25.20 -6.61 -1.77
N GLN A 87 -24.91 -6.90 -3.04
CA GLN A 87 -25.38 -6.11 -4.18
C GLN A 87 -26.90 -6.01 -4.23
N GLY A 88 -27.60 -7.12 -3.98
CA GLY A 88 -29.06 -7.13 -3.91
C GLY A 88 -29.59 -6.20 -2.82
N ALA A 89 -29.00 -6.25 -1.61
CA ALA A 89 -29.37 -5.39 -0.51
C ALA A 89 -29.09 -3.90 -0.82
N ILE A 90 -27.90 -3.58 -1.32
CA ILE A 90 -27.50 -2.22 -1.70
C ILE A 90 -28.46 -1.65 -2.76
N ARG A 91 -28.74 -2.42 -3.82
CA ARG A 91 -29.68 -2.02 -4.89
C ARG A 91 -31.06 -1.68 -4.33
N ASN A 92 -31.57 -2.54 -3.45
CA ASN A 92 -32.90 -2.33 -2.84
C ASN A 92 -32.93 -1.08 -1.94
N GLN A 93 -31.85 -0.84 -1.17
CA GLN A 93 -31.73 0.36 -0.32
C GLN A 93 -31.67 1.65 -1.17
N ILE A 94 -30.87 1.66 -2.26
CA ILE A 94 -30.78 2.82 -3.16
C ILE A 94 -32.14 3.10 -3.83
N LYS A 95 -32.84 2.04 -4.25
CA LYS A 95 -34.19 2.17 -4.82
C LYS A 95 -35.21 2.69 -3.82
N ALA A 96 -35.14 2.21 -2.57
CA ALA A 96 -36.02 2.67 -1.49
C ALA A 96 -35.83 4.14 -1.17
N LEU A 97 -34.62 4.69 -1.32
CA LEU A 97 -34.33 6.13 -1.20
C LEU A 97 -34.91 6.95 -2.38
N GLY A 98 -35.45 6.31 -3.42
CA GLY A 98 -35.98 6.99 -4.58
C GLY A 98 -34.94 7.58 -5.52
N SER A 99 -33.68 7.13 -5.43
CA SER A 99 -32.59 7.64 -6.27
C SER A 99 -32.85 7.42 -7.77
N SER A 100 -32.70 8.47 -8.56
CA SER A 100 -33.07 8.50 -10.00
C SER A 100 -31.99 7.94 -10.92
N CYS A 101 -31.37 6.85 -10.51
CA CYS A 101 -30.35 6.15 -11.28
C CYS A 101 -30.92 5.44 -12.51
N ASP A 102 -30.09 5.30 -13.56
CA ASP A 102 -30.38 4.44 -14.70
C ASP A 102 -29.99 3.00 -14.39
N TRP A 103 -30.92 2.23 -13.90
CA TRP A 103 -30.74 0.83 -13.52
C TRP A 103 -30.47 -0.11 -14.71
N SER A 104 -30.80 0.31 -15.94
CA SER A 104 -30.50 -0.47 -17.14
C SER A 104 -29.00 -0.51 -17.45
N ARG A 105 -28.25 0.42 -16.88
CA ARG A 105 -26.79 0.56 -17.06
C ARG A 105 -26.01 0.33 -15.75
N GLU A 106 -26.59 -0.38 -14.79
CA GLU A 106 -25.90 -0.76 -13.56
C GLU A 106 -24.56 -1.46 -13.85
N ARG A 107 -23.53 -1.12 -13.09
CA ARG A 107 -22.18 -1.67 -13.23
C ARG A 107 -21.67 -2.29 -11.92
N TYR A 108 -20.79 -3.24 -12.10
CA TYR A 108 -19.99 -3.83 -11.02
C TYR A 108 -18.52 -3.80 -11.40
N THR A 109 -17.62 -3.40 -10.50
CA THR A 109 -16.20 -3.21 -10.82
C THR A 109 -15.50 -4.46 -11.37
N MET A 110 -16.03 -5.66 -11.13
CA MET A 110 -15.55 -6.91 -11.72
C MET A 110 -16.45 -7.46 -12.84
N ASP A 111 -17.37 -6.65 -13.42
CA ASP A 111 -18.14 -7.14 -14.56
C ASP A 111 -17.22 -7.35 -15.79
N PRO A 112 -17.61 -8.24 -16.75
CA PRO A 112 -16.75 -8.58 -17.88
C PRO A 112 -16.33 -7.37 -18.74
N GLN A 113 -17.18 -6.34 -18.84
CA GLN A 113 -16.86 -5.15 -19.64
C GLN A 113 -15.83 -4.27 -18.93
N LEU A 114 -15.99 -4.04 -17.61
CA LEU A 114 -15.03 -3.27 -16.83
C LEU A 114 -13.70 -4.03 -16.69
N ASN A 115 -13.74 -5.35 -16.53
CA ASN A 115 -12.54 -6.17 -16.52
C ASN A 115 -11.75 -6.03 -17.84
N ARG A 116 -12.43 -6.08 -18.99
CA ARG A 116 -11.79 -5.83 -20.29
C ARG A 116 -11.20 -4.41 -20.37
N CYS A 117 -11.92 -3.41 -19.87
CA CYS A 117 -11.45 -2.02 -19.86
C CYS A 117 -10.16 -1.86 -19.00
N VAL A 118 -10.14 -2.46 -17.81
CA VAL A 118 -8.96 -2.45 -16.93
C VAL A 118 -7.77 -3.11 -17.60
N ASN A 119 -7.95 -4.29 -18.19
CA ASN A 119 -6.87 -5.00 -18.88
C ASN A 119 -6.33 -4.22 -20.08
N GLU A 120 -7.19 -3.60 -20.86
CA GLU A 120 -6.79 -2.78 -22.02
C GLU A 120 -6.04 -1.50 -21.54
N THR A 121 -6.53 -0.86 -20.48
CA THR A 121 -5.87 0.32 -19.89
C THR A 121 -4.48 -0.04 -19.35
N PHE A 122 -4.38 -1.15 -18.59
CA PHE A 122 -3.10 -1.64 -18.09
C PHE A 122 -2.10 -1.90 -19.21
N LYS A 123 -2.55 -2.57 -20.29
CA LYS A 123 -1.72 -2.85 -21.46
C LYS A 123 -1.18 -1.55 -22.08
N ARG A 124 -2.05 -0.56 -22.32
CA ARG A 124 -1.63 0.74 -22.89
C ARG A 124 -0.66 1.46 -22.00
N MET A 125 -0.91 1.51 -20.70
CA MET A 125 0.02 2.16 -19.75
C MET A 125 1.39 1.47 -19.73
N TYR A 126 1.43 0.15 -19.92
CA TYR A 126 2.68 -0.59 -20.04
C TYR A 126 3.40 -0.26 -21.37
N GLU A 127 2.67 -0.23 -22.49
CA GLU A 127 3.21 0.12 -23.82
C GLU A 127 3.72 1.58 -23.85
N ASP A 128 3.08 2.49 -23.13
CA ASP A 128 3.49 3.89 -22.99
C ASP A 128 4.63 4.10 -21.98
N GLY A 129 5.11 3.04 -21.31
CA GLY A 129 6.17 3.09 -20.31
C GLY A 129 5.76 3.71 -18.96
N LEU A 130 4.48 3.91 -18.72
CA LEU A 130 3.94 4.46 -17.46
C LEU A 130 3.89 3.41 -16.34
N ILE A 131 3.83 2.14 -16.72
CA ILE A 131 3.88 1.00 -15.80
C ILE A 131 5.08 0.14 -16.17
N PHE A 132 5.84 -0.26 -15.18
CA PHE A 132 6.96 -1.19 -15.36
C PHE A 132 7.05 -2.16 -14.17
N ARG A 133 7.68 -3.30 -14.39
CA ARG A 133 7.99 -4.25 -13.33
C ARG A 133 9.36 -3.91 -12.73
N GLY A 134 9.39 -3.65 -11.45
CA GLY A 134 10.62 -3.35 -10.73
C GLY A 134 10.51 -3.67 -9.25
N PRO A 135 11.65 -3.76 -8.55
CA PRO A 135 11.67 -3.93 -7.10
C PRO A 135 11.17 -2.66 -6.41
N ARG A 136 10.41 -2.83 -5.34
CA ARG A 136 9.91 -1.74 -4.49
C ARG A 136 9.68 -2.21 -3.07
N ILE A 137 9.90 -1.31 -2.11
CA ILE A 137 9.49 -1.54 -0.74
C ILE A 137 7.97 -1.37 -0.66
N VAL A 138 7.31 -2.30 0.03
CA VAL A 138 5.86 -2.31 0.23
C VAL A 138 5.54 -2.55 1.70
N ASN A 139 4.36 -2.09 2.14
CA ASN A 139 3.84 -2.47 3.44
C ASN A 139 3.25 -3.88 3.33
N TRP A 140 3.73 -4.79 4.17
CA TRP A 140 3.31 -6.18 4.18
C TRP A 140 2.63 -6.54 5.50
N ASP A 141 1.41 -7.07 5.44
CA ASP A 141 0.72 -7.60 6.62
C ASP A 141 0.94 -9.12 6.69
N PRO A 142 1.64 -9.63 7.73
CA PRO A 142 1.95 -11.05 7.86
C PRO A 142 0.74 -11.90 8.26
N LEU A 143 -0.32 -11.31 8.81
CA LEU A 143 -1.56 -12.02 9.16
C LEU A 143 -2.44 -12.18 7.91
N LEU A 144 -2.60 -11.13 7.14
CA LEU A 144 -3.34 -11.14 5.88
C LEU A 144 -2.54 -11.77 4.74
N LYS A 145 -1.21 -11.86 4.88
CA LYS A 145 -0.27 -12.34 3.86
C LYS A 145 -0.43 -11.61 2.53
N THR A 146 -0.52 -10.28 2.62
CA THR A 146 -0.71 -9.40 1.47
C THR A 146 -0.07 -8.02 1.70
N ASN A 147 0.12 -7.29 0.60
CA ASN A 147 0.46 -5.88 0.68
C ASN A 147 -0.76 -5.07 1.13
N VAL A 148 -0.50 -4.01 1.89
CA VAL A 148 -1.49 -3.00 2.26
C VAL A 148 -1.05 -1.64 1.74
N SER A 149 -2.02 -0.78 1.41
CA SER A 149 -1.73 0.58 0.94
C SER A 149 -1.24 1.46 2.10
N ASP A 150 -0.59 2.57 1.76
CA ASP A 150 -0.12 3.53 2.77
C ASP A 150 -1.27 4.10 3.60
N ASP A 151 -2.45 4.23 3.01
CA ASP A 151 -3.68 4.72 3.68
C ASP A 151 -4.26 3.72 4.70
N GLU A 152 -3.86 2.46 4.63
CA GLU A 152 -4.29 1.39 5.54
C GLU A 152 -3.31 1.19 6.70
N VAL A 153 -2.18 1.91 6.71
CA VAL A 153 -1.14 1.82 7.74
C VAL A 153 -1.31 2.90 8.78
N GLU A 154 -1.58 2.52 10.01
CA GLU A 154 -1.54 3.42 11.16
C GLU A 154 -0.14 3.45 11.79
N ARG A 155 0.48 4.62 11.82
CA ARG A 155 1.77 4.82 12.49
C ARG A 155 1.55 5.06 13.98
N LYS A 156 2.31 4.34 14.81
CA LYS A 156 2.31 4.52 16.27
C LYS A 156 3.72 4.79 16.75
N ASP A 157 3.87 5.82 17.55
CA ASP A 157 5.12 6.08 18.24
C ASP A 157 5.34 5.01 19.32
N THR A 158 6.50 4.39 19.28
CA THR A 158 6.91 3.37 20.26
C THR A 158 8.27 3.70 20.83
N ASN A 159 8.46 3.38 22.11
CA ASN A 159 9.78 3.47 22.72
C ASN A 159 10.58 2.21 22.35
N SER A 160 11.64 2.40 21.57
CA SER A 160 12.55 1.33 21.19
C SER A 160 13.97 1.62 21.67
N PRO A 161 14.75 0.60 22.04
CA PRO A 161 16.17 0.79 22.36
C PRO A 161 16.91 1.37 21.17
N PHE A 162 17.78 2.34 21.42
CA PHE A 162 18.66 2.90 20.40
C PHE A 162 20.06 2.31 20.60
N PHE A 163 20.55 1.59 19.62
CA PHE A 163 21.85 0.92 19.65
C PHE A 163 22.89 1.75 18.93
N THR A 164 24.07 1.88 19.51
CA THR A 164 25.20 2.58 18.90
C THR A 164 26.33 1.60 18.63
N PHE A 165 26.90 1.62 17.44
CA PHE A 165 27.98 0.76 16.99
C PHE A 165 29.15 1.58 16.46
N GLN A 166 30.35 1.05 16.63
CA GLN A 166 31.54 1.54 15.94
C GLN A 166 31.57 0.94 14.53
N TYR A 167 31.60 1.80 13.51
CA TYR A 167 31.65 1.40 12.10
C TYR A 167 32.83 2.11 11.42
N GLY A 168 33.98 1.45 11.37
CA GLY A 168 35.23 2.09 10.97
C GLY A 168 35.52 3.33 11.82
N PRO A 169 35.72 4.51 11.21
CA PRO A 169 35.98 5.75 11.95
C PRO A 169 34.71 6.40 12.53
N PHE A 170 33.52 5.84 12.30
CA PHE A 170 32.25 6.45 12.64
C PHE A 170 31.54 5.73 13.81
N HIS A 171 30.75 6.48 14.55
CA HIS A 171 29.72 5.94 15.44
C HIS A 171 28.37 6.05 14.74
N ILE A 172 27.70 4.92 14.54
CA ILE A 172 26.38 4.86 13.91
C ILE A 172 25.35 4.43 14.94
N GLY A 173 24.11 4.93 14.78
CA GLY A 173 23.00 4.60 15.64
C GLY A 173 21.85 3.95 14.85
N THR A 174 21.14 3.01 15.49
CA THR A 174 19.98 2.34 14.89
C THR A 174 19.01 1.84 15.95
N VAL A 175 17.74 1.79 15.61
CA VAL A 175 16.70 1.08 16.36
C VAL A 175 16.46 -0.34 15.83
N ARG A 176 17.09 -0.70 14.69
CA ARG A 176 16.93 -1.99 14.00
C ARG A 176 18.29 -2.67 13.78
N PRO A 177 18.91 -3.18 14.86
CA PRO A 177 20.25 -3.80 14.79
C PRO A 177 20.28 -5.05 13.89
N GLU A 178 19.14 -5.72 13.69
CA GLU A 178 18.99 -6.88 12.83
C GLU A 178 19.30 -6.60 11.35
N THR A 179 19.19 -5.36 10.88
CA THR A 179 19.50 -4.99 9.49
C THR A 179 20.98 -4.73 9.23
N LYS A 180 21.79 -4.64 10.27
CA LYS A 180 23.20 -4.20 10.19
C LYS A 180 24.14 -5.17 9.46
N PHE A 181 23.71 -6.39 9.19
CA PHE A 181 24.48 -7.36 8.42
C PHE A 181 24.74 -6.92 6.96
N GLY A 182 23.91 -6.05 6.42
CA GLY A 182 24.00 -5.57 5.03
C GLY A 182 24.62 -4.19 4.86
N ASP A 183 25.15 -3.60 5.90
CA ASP A 183 25.70 -2.24 5.85
C ASP A 183 26.95 -2.19 4.96
N LYS A 184 26.81 -1.57 3.78
CA LYS A 184 27.90 -1.30 2.83
C LYS A 184 28.13 0.19 2.62
N TYR A 185 27.20 1.02 3.04
CA TYR A 185 27.20 2.46 2.78
C TYR A 185 27.06 3.25 4.05
N VAL A 186 27.90 4.28 4.18
CA VAL A 186 27.83 5.28 5.26
C VAL A 186 27.33 6.58 4.66
N VAL A 187 26.23 7.10 5.20
CA VAL A 187 25.59 8.30 4.69
C VAL A 187 25.72 9.42 5.69
N MET A 188 26.04 10.60 5.22
CA MET A 188 26.18 11.81 6.00
C MET A 188 25.77 13.05 5.22
N HIS A 189 25.34 14.09 5.92
CA HIS A 189 24.91 15.33 5.28
C HIS A 189 26.12 16.07 4.65
N PRO A 190 26.04 16.57 3.41
CA PRO A 190 27.14 17.25 2.74
C PRO A 190 27.62 18.52 3.45
N GLY A 191 26.72 19.21 4.17
CA GLY A 191 27.02 20.42 4.94
C GLY A 191 27.53 20.20 6.36
N ASP A 192 27.64 18.93 6.82
CA ASP A 192 28.12 18.66 8.17
C ASP A 192 29.63 18.82 8.28
N GLN A 193 30.05 19.88 9.00
CA GLN A 193 31.46 20.24 9.15
C GLN A 193 32.30 19.18 9.88
N ARG A 194 31.69 18.35 10.74
CA ARG A 194 32.36 17.27 11.46
C ARG A 194 32.99 16.23 10.53
N TYR A 195 32.36 16.07 9.33
CA TYR A 195 32.71 15.04 8.33
C TYR A 195 33.13 15.64 6.99
N TYR A 196 33.63 16.89 6.99
CA TYR A 196 34.02 17.61 5.78
C TYR A 196 35.19 16.97 5.03
N GLN A 197 36.08 16.28 5.75
CA GLN A 197 37.24 15.59 5.20
C GLN A 197 36.85 14.37 4.33
N TYR A 198 35.69 13.78 4.56
CA TYR A 198 35.23 12.60 3.84
C TYR A 198 34.50 13.00 2.56
N LYS A 199 34.89 12.38 1.43
CA LYS A 199 34.32 12.70 0.13
C LYS A 199 33.25 11.70 -0.29
N HIS A 200 32.28 12.13 -1.06
CA HIS A 200 31.30 11.26 -1.70
C HIS A 200 31.99 10.24 -2.60
N GLY A 201 31.64 8.96 -2.51
CA GLY A 201 32.25 7.86 -3.25
C GLY A 201 33.58 7.35 -2.69
N GLU A 202 34.14 7.97 -1.66
CA GLU A 202 35.32 7.49 -0.97
C GLU A 202 35.03 6.16 -0.26
N THR A 203 36.01 5.23 -0.29
CA THR A 203 35.86 3.91 0.34
C THR A 203 36.87 3.74 1.47
N PHE A 204 36.49 2.96 2.47
CA PHE A 204 37.38 2.54 3.55
C PHE A 204 37.10 1.08 3.95
N GLU A 205 38.12 0.44 4.48
CA GLU A 205 37.99 -0.91 5.06
C GLU A 205 37.69 -0.82 6.56
N CYS A 206 36.78 -1.65 7.04
CA CYS A 206 36.54 -1.81 8.48
C CYS A 206 36.17 -3.25 8.82
N GLU A 207 36.41 -3.62 10.06
CA GLU A 207 35.87 -4.85 10.65
C GLU A 207 34.39 -4.63 10.98
N TRP A 208 33.54 -5.51 10.51
CA TRP A 208 32.11 -5.45 10.78
C TRP A 208 31.59 -6.83 11.21
N ILE A 209 30.27 -6.95 11.41
CA ILE A 209 29.63 -8.17 11.94
C ILE A 209 29.98 -9.42 11.11
N ASN A 210 30.10 -9.28 9.81
CA ASN A 210 30.41 -10.37 8.86
C ASN A 210 31.91 -10.49 8.52
N GLY A 211 32.78 -9.83 9.28
CA GLY A 211 34.21 -9.74 9.01
C GLY A 211 34.61 -8.43 8.30
N LYS A 212 35.73 -8.46 7.57
CA LYS A 212 36.21 -7.27 6.87
C LYS A 212 35.31 -6.92 5.69
N ILE A 213 34.92 -5.66 5.63
CA ILE A 213 34.12 -5.10 4.54
C ILE A 213 34.76 -3.81 4.00
N THR A 214 34.44 -3.48 2.77
CA THR A 214 34.74 -2.18 2.16
C THR A 214 33.46 -1.36 2.14
N ALA A 215 33.44 -0.28 2.93
CA ALA A 215 32.30 0.63 3.00
C ALA A 215 32.52 1.85 2.11
N THR A 216 31.43 2.38 1.53
CA THR A 216 31.43 3.56 0.68
C THR A 216 30.71 4.73 1.34
N ILE A 217 31.29 5.90 1.28
CA ILE A 217 30.75 7.14 1.84
C ILE A 217 29.81 7.79 0.82
N ILE A 218 28.61 8.10 1.27
CA ILE A 218 27.58 8.78 0.49
C ILE A 218 27.25 10.11 1.16
N LYS A 219 27.20 11.19 0.38
CA LYS A 219 26.71 12.49 0.83
C LYS A 219 25.28 12.66 0.33
N ASP A 220 24.33 12.84 1.26
CA ASP A 220 22.91 13.01 0.93
C ASP A 220 22.25 13.99 1.91
N ASP A 221 21.48 14.93 1.39
CA ASP A 221 20.83 16.00 2.15
C ASP A 221 19.70 15.50 3.07
N VAL A 222 19.24 14.26 2.90
CA VAL A 222 18.18 13.66 3.71
C VAL A 222 18.65 13.36 5.14
N VAL A 223 19.97 13.27 5.38
CA VAL A 223 20.52 13.00 6.72
C VAL A 223 20.43 14.26 7.58
N ASP A 224 19.78 14.15 8.72
CA ASP A 224 19.74 15.22 9.71
C ASP A 224 21.06 15.23 10.53
N PRO A 225 21.88 16.28 10.43
CA PRO A 225 23.13 16.39 11.19
C PRO A 225 22.93 16.46 12.72
N GLU A 226 21.76 16.90 13.17
CA GLU A 226 21.44 17.05 14.59
C GLU A 226 20.90 15.75 15.21
N PHE A 227 20.53 14.77 14.38
CA PHE A 227 20.02 13.50 14.87
C PHE A 227 21.16 12.50 15.14
N GLY A 228 21.24 12.00 16.37
CA GLY A 228 22.23 11.03 16.80
C GLY A 228 23.67 11.52 16.59
N THR A 229 24.43 10.80 15.76
CA THR A 229 25.82 11.17 15.42
C THR A 229 25.92 12.00 14.14
N GLY A 230 24.81 12.22 13.43
CA GLY A 230 24.79 12.83 12.09
C GLY A 230 25.33 11.92 10.99
N VAL A 231 25.58 10.65 11.32
CA VAL A 231 26.03 9.62 10.36
C VAL A 231 25.19 8.39 10.53
N MET A 232 24.76 7.81 9.43
CA MET A 232 23.99 6.57 9.43
C MET A 232 24.55 5.58 8.42
N THR A 233 24.35 4.30 8.66
CA THR A 233 24.49 3.26 7.64
C THR A 233 23.13 2.94 7.08
N ILE A 234 23.07 2.50 5.84
CA ILE A 234 21.82 2.19 5.14
C ILE A 234 21.73 0.74 4.71
N THR A 235 20.52 0.22 4.80
CA THR A 235 20.11 -1.08 4.30
C THR A 235 18.93 -0.92 3.33
N PRO A 236 19.21 -0.64 2.06
CA PRO A 236 18.21 -0.10 1.11
C PRO A 236 16.96 -0.94 0.92
N TRP A 237 16.99 -2.24 1.24
CA TRP A 237 15.85 -3.14 1.08
C TRP A 237 14.90 -3.20 2.29
N HIS A 238 15.27 -2.54 3.39
CA HIS A 238 14.56 -2.67 4.68
C HIS A 238 14.03 -1.35 5.24
N ASP A 239 14.24 -0.23 4.55
CA ASP A 239 13.75 1.08 4.92
C ASP A 239 13.48 1.97 3.71
N HIS A 240 12.40 2.77 3.74
CA HIS A 240 11.99 3.65 2.63
C HIS A 240 12.98 4.80 2.39
N VAL A 241 13.57 5.35 3.44
CA VAL A 241 14.57 6.43 3.33
C VAL A 241 15.84 5.88 2.71
N ASP A 242 16.31 4.73 3.22
CA ASP A 242 17.49 4.04 2.71
C ASP A 242 17.32 3.63 1.24
N PHE A 243 16.12 3.15 0.87
CA PHE A 243 15.78 2.84 -0.51
C PHE A 243 15.85 4.09 -1.40
N GLY A 244 15.29 5.21 -0.93
CA GLY A 244 15.35 6.48 -1.65
C GLY A 244 16.78 7.00 -1.87
N ILE A 245 17.65 6.85 -0.87
CA ILE A 245 19.09 7.18 -1.00
C ILE A 245 19.73 6.28 -2.08
N ALA A 246 19.46 4.98 -2.01
CA ALA A 246 20.03 4.03 -2.98
C ALA A 246 19.58 4.32 -4.42
N GLU A 247 18.31 4.69 -4.64
CA GLU A 247 17.81 5.09 -5.96
C GLU A 247 18.52 6.35 -6.48
N ARG A 248 18.66 7.39 -5.64
CA ARG A 248 19.30 8.65 -6.04
C ARG A 248 20.76 8.48 -6.43
N HIS A 249 21.47 7.58 -5.75
CA HIS A 249 22.90 7.37 -5.94
C HIS A 249 23.26 6.11 -6.75
N GLY A 250 22.26 5.36 -7.26
CA GLY A 250 22.47 4.15 -8.04
C GLY A 250 23.17 3.03 -7.26
N LEU A 251 22.87 2.90 -5.95
CA LEU A 251 23.52 1.91 -5.07
C LEU A 251 22.88 0.53 -5.21
N GLU A 252 23.66 -0.50 -4.92
CA GLU A 252 23.16 -1.87 -4.82
C GLU A 252 22.16 -2.03 -3.68
N LYS A 253 21.14 -2.83 -3.92
CA LYS A 253 20.09 -3.16 -2.98
C LYS A 253 20.01 -4.67 -2.83
N GLU A 254 20.30 -5.18 -1.66
CA GLU A 254 20.26 -6.61 -1.33
C GLU A 254 19.30 -6.87 -0.18
N PRO A 255 18.39 -7.87 -0.29
CA PRO A 255 17.62 -8.34 0.85
C PRO A 255 18.56 -9.06 1.82
N ILE A 256 18.42 -8.78 3.12
CA ILE A 256 19.28 -9.33 4.17
C ILE A 256 18.48 -10.23 5.09
N ILE A 257 17.19 -9.97 5.21
CA ILE A 257 16.24 -10.70 6.03
C ILE A 257 15.04 -11.06 5.14
N ASP A 258 14.62 -12.31 5.19
CA ASP A 258 13.43 -12.83 4.49
C ASP A 258 12.14 -12.58 5.28
#